data_ca53b408c9a23f2777ccb832c60b6304
#
_entry.id   ca53b408c9a23f2777ccb832c60b6304
#
_cell.length_a   1.000
_cell.length_b   1.000
_cell.length_c   1.000
_cell.angle_alpha   90.00
_cell.angle_beta   90.00
_cell.angle_gamma   90.00
#
_symmetry.space_group_name_H-M   'P 1'
#
loop_
_entity.id
_entity.type
_entity.pdbx_description
1 polymer ?
#
loop_
_entity_poly.entity_id
_entity_poly.type
_entity_poly.pdbx_seq_one_letter_code
_entity_poly.pdbx_strand_id
1 'polypeptide(L)'
;MSNRPPIFLAAGTSSTRKTTPARSCQPCTACCDGWLRITVNGQAVFPGRPCPHSTGSGCNDYEHRPTDPCVMFHCGWRIDGSPLPDWMKPDRSKVLVLLNKASWRGVPIDLACPVGKRIPPRALIWLKRFAESHGRALVYSEQVVENGVYTGQQNYFGYGPPELQQELAERISRGDLPW
;
A
#
# COMPACT_ATOMS: atom_id res chain seq x y z
N MET A 1 -8.78 -15.93 -68.01
CA MET A 1 -9.14 -14.62 -67.41
C MET A 1 -9.40 -14.86 -65.93
N SER A 2 -8.41 -14.52 -65.10
CA SER A 2 -8.40 -14.81 -63.66
C SER A 2 -8.86 -13.54 -62.87
N ASN A 3 -10.02 -13.63 -62.26
CA ASN A 3 -10.62 -12.52 -61.54
C ASN A 3 -10.25 -12.68 -60.03
N ARG A 4 -9.24 -11.97 -59.55
CA ARG A 4 -8.92 -11.86 -58.14
C ARG A 4 -9.67 -10.65 -57.55
N PRO A 5 -10.39 -10.82 -56.44
CA PRO A 5 -11.03 -9.68 -55.75
C PRO A 5 -9.96 -8.86 -54.99
N PRO A 6 -10.18 -7.55 -54.78
CA PRO A 6 -9.23 -6.69 -54.11
C PRO A 6 -9.20 -6.97 -52.59
N ILE A 7 -7.96 -7.04 -52.07
CA ILE A 7 -7.68 -7.15 -50.62
C ILE A 7 -7.91 -5.77 -49.98
N PHE A 8 -8.95 -5.64 -49.16
CA PHE A 8 -9.12 -4.48 -48.29
C PHE A 8 -8.21 -4.61 -47.08
N LEU A 9 -7.17 -3.77 -47.03
CA LEU A 9 -6.38 -3.58 -45.81
C LEU A 9 -7.26 -2.84 -44.79
N ALA A 10 -7.62 -3.55 -43.72
CA ALA A 10 -8.27 -2.94 -42.58
C ALA A 10 -7.30 -1.95 -41.93
N ALA A 11 -7.69 -0.67 -41.92
CA ALA A 11 -6.98 0.37 -41.18
C ALA A 11 -6.98 0.03 -39.69
N GLY A 12 -5.77 -0.26 -39.17
CA GLY A 12 -5.59 -0.52 -37.75
C GLY A 12 -5.96 0.72 -36.96
N THR A 13 -7.04 0.63 -36.18
CA THR A 13 -7.38 1.65 -35.18
C THR A 13 -6.30 1.64 -34.11
N SER A 14 -5.41 2.63 -34.18
CA SER A 14 -4.44 2.91 -33.12
C SER A 14 -5.21 3.29 -31.84
N SER A 15 -5.35 2.31 -30.96
CA SER A 15 -5.87 2.55 -29.62
C SER A 15 -4.83 3.36 -28.86
N THR A 16 -5.00 4.68 -28.80
CA THR A 16 -4.23 5.53 -27.91
C THR A 16 -4.52 5.13 -26.48
N ARG A 17 -3.64 4.32 -25.85
CA ARG A 17 -3.65 4.12 -24.40
C ARG A 17 -3.56 5.49 -23.76
N LYS A 18 -4.65 5.95 -23.15
CA LYS A 18 -4.61 7.10 -22.23
C LYS A 18 -3.61 6.73 -21.12
N THR A 19 -2.41 7.27 -21.18
CA THR A 19 -1.45 7.17 -20.07
C THR A 19 -2.02 7.99 -18.93
N THR A 20 -2.51 7.33 -17.90
CA THR A 20 -2.89 7.99 -16.65
C THR A 20 -1.65 8.71 -16.12
N PRO A 21 -1.72 10.01 -15.80
CA PRO A 21 -0.56 10.73 -15.28
C PRO A 21 -0.02 10.03 -14.04
N ALA A 22 1.31 9.95 -13.94
CA ALA A 22 1.99 9.32 -12.81
C ALA A 22 1.54 9.98 -11.49
N ARG A 23 1.07 9.18 -10.53
CA ARG A 23 0.62 9.66 -9.23
C ARG A 23 1.79 10.21 -8.42
N SER A 24 1.65 11.40 -7.86
CA SER A 24 2.66 12.03 -6.99
C SER A 24 2.39 11.75 -5.51
N CYS A 25 3.46 11.43 -4.76
CA CYS A 25 3.38 11.33 -3.30
C CYS A 25 2.98 12.66 -2.65
N GLN A 26 3.57 13.77 -3.13
CA GLN A 26 3.35 15.07 -2.49
C GLN A 26 1.88 15.50 -2.52
N PRO A 27 1.41 16.15 -1.44
CA PRO A 27 2.08 16.47 -0.17
C PRO A 27 2.03 15.34 0.90
N CYS A 28 1.71 14.09 0.53
CA CYS A 28 1.59 12.98 1.46
C CYS A 28 2.96 12.59 2.06
N THR A 29 3.04 12.54 3.38
CA THR A 29 4.23 12.16 4.16
C THR A 29 4.03 10.90 5.00
N ALA A 30 2.93 10.15 4.80
CA ALA A 30 2.54 9.05 5.68
C ALA A 30 3.66 8.03 5.97
N CYS A 31 4.49 7.66 4.99
CA CYS A 31 5.64 6.78 5.23
C CYS A 31 6.76 7.50 6.01
N CYS A 32 7.02 8.78 5.71
CA CYS A 32 8.04 9.59 6.38
C CYS A 32 7.65 9.93 7.82
N ASP A 33 6.35 10.06 8.10
CA ASP A 33 5.82 10.30 9.45
C ASP A 33 5.82 9.02 10.32
N GLY A 34 6.27 7.90 9.77
CA GLY A 34 6.47 6.66 10.50
C GLY A 34 5.24 5.74 10.54
N TRP A 35 4.18 6.01 9.77
CA TRP A 35 3.02 5.13 9.73
C TRP A 35 3.30 3.77 9.06
N LEU A 36 4.42 3.69 8.35
CA LEU A 36 5.07 2.44 7.96
C LEU A 36 6.41 2.36 8.69
N ARG A 37 6.68 1.24 9.37
CA ARG A 37 7.98 1.03 10.01
C ARG A 37 9.05 0.81 8.95
N ILE A 38 10.01 1.73 8.88
CA ILE A 38 11.13 1.71 7.93
C ILE A 38 12.42 2.13 8.63
N THR A 39 13.55 1.91 7.99
CA THR A 39 14.85 2.45 8.42
C THR A 39 15.35 3.42 7.35
N VAL A 40 15.70 4.63 7.75
CA VAL A 40 16.25 5.67 6.87
C VAL A 40 17.61 6.06 7.40
N ASN A 41 18.68 5.87 6.61
CA ASN A 41 20.06 6.15 7.01
C ASN A 41 20.42 5.55 8.39
N GLY A 42 20.04 4.30 8.65
CA GLY A 42 20.28 3.60 9.91
C GLY A 42 19.36 4.02 11.06
N GLN A 43 18.49 4.99 10.87
CA GLN A 43 17.52 5.43 11.89
C GLN A 43 16.17 4.76 11.69
N ALA A 44 15.65 4.14 12.76
CA ALA A 44 14.30 3.56 12.74
C ALA A 44 13.25 4.68 12.76
N VAL A 45 12.30 4.58 11.83
CA VAL A 45 11.15 5.47 11.65
C VAL A 45 9.89 4.66 11.92
N PHE A 46 9.06 5.13 12.85
CA PHE A 46 7.81 4.48 13.28
C PHE A 46 6.87 5.51 13.90
N PRO A 47 5.59 5.19 14.19
CA PRO A 47 4.66 6.12 14.81
C PRO A 47 5.20 6.67 16.14
N GLY A 48 5.27 8.00 16.24
CA GLY A 48 5.92 8.69 17.36
C GLY A 48 7.40 9.01 17.15
N ARG A 49 8.04 8.43 16.14
CA ARG A 49 9.41 8.75 15.72
C ARG A 49 9.48 8.91 14.20
N PRO A 50 9.05 10.07 13.68
CA PRO A 50 9.08 10.34 12.24
C PRO A 50 10.51 10.46 11.72
N CYS A 51 10.66 10.38 10.40
CA CYS A 51 11.92 10.70 9.72
C CYS A 51 12.33 12.16 10.04
N PRO A 52 13.60 12.44 10.40
CA PRO A 52 14.03 13.80 10.71
C PRO A 52 13.90 14.77 9.53
N HIS A 53 13.81 14.24 8.30
CA HIS A 53 13.60 15.01 7.09
C HIS A 53 12.13 15.22 6.74
N SER A 54 11.17 14.65 7.48
CA SER A 54 9.75 14.88 7.27
C SER A 54 9.35 16.26 7.79
N THR A 55 8.70 17.05 6.91
CA THR A 55 8.17 18.38 7.27
C THR A 55 6.66 18.35 7.52
N GLY A 56 6.03 17.15 7.47
CA GLY A 56 4.57 17.01 7.51
C GLY A 56 3.86 17.33 6.19
N SER A 57 4.57 17.94 5.22
CA SER A 57 4.07 18.25 3.88
C SER A 57 5.05 17.89 2.76
N GLY A 58 6.19 17.30 3.13
CA GLY A 58 7.23 16.88 2.20
C GLY A 58 8.50 16.42 2.92
N CYS A 59 9.61 16.42 2.18
CA CYS A 59 10.94 16.12 2.66
C CYS A 59 11.83 17.35 2.48
N ASN A 60 12.52 17.79 3.52
CA ASN A 60 13.45 18.93 3.44
C ASN A 60 14.78 18.58 2.78
N ASP A 61 15.05 17.27 2.57
CA ASP A 61 16.23 16.76 1.88
C ASP A 61 15.83 15.82 0.72
N TYR A 62 14.86 16.28 -0.08
CA TYR A 62 14.24 15.44 -1.10
C TYR A 62 15.24 14.99 -2.18
N GLU A 63 16.21 15.82 -2.53
CA GLU A 63 17.18 15.52 -3.60
C GLU A 63 18.24 14.51 -3.17
N HIS A 64 18.63 14.51 -1.89
CA HIS A 64 19.66 13.61 -1.35
C HIS A 64 19.07 12.43 -0.58
N ARG A 65 17.76 12.18 -0.73
CA ARG A 65 17.12 11.05 -0.05
C ARG A 65 17.73 9.72 -0.47
N PRO A 66 17.93 8.76 0.46
CA PRO A 66 18.49 7.47 0.12
C PRO A 66 17.63 6.72 -0.90
N THR A 67 18.31 5.97 -1.79
CA THR A 67 17.63 5.15 -2.79
C THR A 67 16.65 4.18 -2.11
N ASP A 68 17.14 3.41 -1.12
CA ASP A 68 16.31 2.55 -0.27
C ASP A 68 16.20 3.16 1.13
N PRO A 69 14.99 3.35 1.68
CA PRO A 69 13.69 3.05 1.07
C PRO A 69 13.06 4.21 0.28
N CYS A 70 13.61 5.41 0.35
CA CYS A 70 12.88 6.64 0.00
C CYS A 70 12.54 6.78 -1.49
N VAL A 71 13.43 6.33 -2.39
CA VAL A 71 13.21 6.39 -3.84
C VAL A 71 12.48 5.13 -4.32
N MET A 72 12.90 3.95 -3.86
CA MET A 72 12.39 2.67 -4.33
C MET A 72 11.03 2.30 -3.73
N PHE A 73 10.71 2.80 -2.53
CA PHE A 73 9.44 2.46 -1.91
C PHE A 73 8.27 3.22 -2.54
N HIS A 74 7.32 2.47 -3.06
CA HIS A 74 6.03 2.98 -3.51
C HIS A 74 4.91 2.27 -2.77
N CYS A 75 4.07 3.04 -2.08
CA CYS A 75 2.85 2.46 -1.50
C CYS A 75 1.89 2.02 -2.60
N GLY A 76 0.96 1.12 -2.27
CA GLY A 76 0.01 0.55 -3.22
C GLY A 76 -0.80 1.59 -4.00
N TRP A 77 -1.04 2.78 -3.44
CA TRP A 77 -1.71 3.85 -4.17
C TRP A 77 -0.83 4.44 -5.29
N ARG A 78 0.49 4.51 -5.08
CA ARG A 78 1.42 5.18 -6.01
C ARG A 78 1.96 4.27 -7.11
N ILE A 79 1.95 2.94 -6.94
CA ILE A 79 2.47 2.03 -7.97
C ILE A 79 1.72 2.22 -9.29
N ASP A 80 2.42 2.04 -10.41
CA ASP A 80 1.83 2.12 -11.73
C ASP A 80 0.75 1.05 -11.91
N GLY A 81 -0.38 1.43 -12.52
CA GLY A 81 -1.52 0.52 -12.68
C GLY A 81 -2.24 0.18 -11.36
N SER A 82 -1.99 0.92 -10.28
CA SER A 82 -2.66 0.70 -9.00
C SER A 82 -4.18 0.62 -9.13
N PRO A 83 -4.82 -0.42 -8.57
CA PRO A 83 -6.27 -0.54 -8.54
C PRO A 83 -6.94 0.37 -7.50
N LEU A 84 -6.14 0.99 -6.62
CA LEU A 84 -6.66 1.85 -5.56
C LEU A 84 -7.19 3.16 -6.14
N PRO A 85 -8.42 3.60 -5.83
CA PRO A 85 -8.97 4.86 -6.31
C PRO A 85 -8.23 6.07 -5.70
N ASP A 86 -8.40 7.25 -6.29
CA ASP A 86 -7.66 8.46 -5.90
C ASP A 86 -7.89 8.90 -4.45
N TRP A 87 -9.08 8.65 -3.91
CA TRP A 87 -9.37 8.97 -2.51
C TRP A 87 -8.63 8.05 -1.52
N MET A 88 -8.06 6.90 -1.99
CA MET A 88 -7.24 5.99 -1.18
C MET A 88 -5.79 6.48 -1.00
N LYS A 89 -5.43 7.67 -1.49
CA LYS A 89 -4.16 8.29 -1.14
C LYS A 89 -4.04 8.40 0.39
N PRO A 90 -2.90 8.01 1.01
CA PRO A 90 -2.80 7.87 2.47
C PRO A 90 -3.10 9.14 3.28
N ASP A 91 -2.79 10.31 2.75
CA ASP A 91 -3.12 11.60 3.37
C ASP A 91 -4.64 11.85 3.48
N ARG A 92 -5.43 11.25 2.58
CA ARG A 92 -6.90 11.38 2.51
C ARG A 92 -7.61 10.21 3.20
N SER A 93 -7.25 9.00 2.83
CA SER A 93 -7.89 7.77 3.33
C SER A 93 -7.50 7.39 4.75
N LYS A 94 -6.37 7.93 5.25
CA LYS A 94 -5.75 7.57 6.52
C LYS A 94 -5.39 6.07 6.60
N VAL A 95 -5.05 5.48 5.45
CA VAL A 95 -4.49 4.13 5.36
C VAL A 95 -3.39 4.06 4.30
N LEU A 96 -2.29 3.44 4.66
CA LEU A 96 -1.18 3.13 3.78
C LEU A 96 -1.30 1.65 3.40
N VAL A 97 -1.42 1.37 2.09
CA VAL A 97 -1.62 0.01 1.59
C VAL A 97 -0.36 -0.46 0.87
N LEU A 98 0.05 -1.69 1.15
CA LEU A 98 1.10 -2.42 0.44
C LEU A 98 0.43 -3.58 -0.31
N LEU A 99 0.35 -3.48 -1.63
CA LEU A 99 -0.23 -4.54 -2.45
C LEU A 99 0.77 -5.67 -2.66
N ASN A 100 0.27 -6.92 -2.67
CA ASN A 100 1.09 -8.14 -2.87
C ASN A 100 2.28 -8.23 -1.89
N LYS A 101 2.08 -7.81 -0.63
CA LYS A 101 3.17 -7.80 0.36
C LYS A 101 3.67 -9.20 0.70
N ALA A 102 2.77 -10.18 0.67
CA ALA A 102 3.05 -11.59 0.89
C ALA A 102 2.11 -12.46 0.06
N SER A 103 2.28 -13.77 0.15
CA SER A 103 1.38 -14.76 -0.46
C SER A 103 1.13 -15.91 0.52
N TRP A 104 -0.09 -16.40 0.56
CA TRP A 104 -0.48 -17.58 1.31
C TRP A 104 -1.15 -18.59 0.39
N ARG A 105 -0.53 -19.75 0.19
CA ARG A 105 -1.01 -20.83 -0.70
C ARG A 105 -1.46 -20.31 -2.09
N GLY A 106 -0.69 -19.35 -2.64
CA GLY A 106 -0.98 -18.70 -3.93
C GLY A 106 -1.97 -17.55 -3.85
N VAL A 107 -2.62 -17.30 -2.72
CA VAL A 107 -3.50 -16.14 -2.50
C VAL A 107 -2.63 -14.92 -2.16
N PRO A 108 -2.70 -13.84 -2.94
CA PRO A 108 -1.94 -12.62 -2.63
C PRO A 108 -2.48 -11.96 -1.36
N ILE A 109 -1.57 -11.51 -0.51
CA ILE A 109 -1.89 -10.79 0.73
C ILE A 109 -1.51 -9.32 0.57
N ASP A 110 -2.46 -8.44 0.81
CA ASP A 110 -2.25 -7.01 0.94
C ASP A 110 -2.11 -6.63 2.41
N LEU A 111 -1.19 -5.70 2.72
CA LEU A 111 -1.05 -5.16 4.06
C LEU A 111 -1.59 -3.72 4.10
N ALA A 112 -2.42 -3.41 5.10
CA ALA A 112 -2.94 -2.08 5.33
C ALA A 112 -2.53 -1.55 6.71
N CYS A 113 -1.77 -0.45 6.73
CA CYS A 113 -1.31 0.22 7.93
C CYS A 113 -2.11 1.51 8.15
N PRO A 114 -2.63 1.78 9.35
CA PRO A 114 -3.35 3.00 9.63
C PRO A 114 -2.42 4.22 9.65
N VAL A 115 -2.90 5.35 9.15
CA VAL A 115 -2.32 6.69 9.37
C VAL A 115 -3.09 7.31 10.55
N GLY A 116 -2.67 6.94 11.75
CA GLY A 116 -3.34 7.18 13.01
C GLY A 116 -3.51 5.89 13.82
N LYS A 117 -4.38 5.89 14.84
CA LYS A 117 -4.57 4.74 15.73
C LYS A 117 -5.15 3.52 14.99
N ARG A 118 -6.14 3.74 14.10
CA ARG A 118 -6.83 2.67 13.36
C ARG A 118 -7.27 3.14 11.98
N ILE A 119 -7.50 2.20 11.09
CA ILE A 119 -8.01 2.48 9.73
C ILE A 119 -9.46 2.99 9.85
N PRO A 120 -9.80 4.10 9.18
CA PRO A 120 -11.18 4.58 9.13
C PRO A 120 -12.14 3.53 8.54
N PRO A 121 -13.35 3.39 9.08
CA PRO A 121 -14.30 2.35 8.65
C PRO A 121 -14.56 2.34 7.13
N ARG A 122 -14.70 3.50 6.51
CA ARG A 122 -14.90 3.62 5.06
C ARG A 122 -13.77 2.95 4.26
N ALA A 123 -12.52 3.21 4.65
CA ALA A 123 -11.36 2.65 3.98
C ALA A 123 -11.24 1.14 4.22
N LEU A 124 -11.47 0.69 5.46
CA LEU A 124 -11.41 -0.73 5.81
C LEU A 124 -12.49 -1.55 5.09
N ILE A 125 -13.74 -1.06 5.03
CA ILE A 125 -14.83 -1.71 4.30
C ILE A 125 -14.49 -1.82 2.82
N TRP A 126 -13.95 -0.77 2.22
CA TRP A 126 -13.54 -0.78 0.83
C TRP A 126 -12.44 -1.82 0.57
N LEU A 127 -11.42 -1.86 1.42
CA LEU A 127 -10.31 -2.83 1.32
C LEU A 127 -10.78 -4.28 1.45
N LYS A 128 -11.70 -4.57 2.37
CA LYS A 128 -12.30 -5.90 2.53
C LYS A 128 -13.06 -6.31 1.26
N ARG A 129 -13.90 -5.44 0.72
CA ARG A 129 -14.62 -5.71 -0.53
C ARG A 129 -13.68 -5.87 -1.72
N PHE A 130 -12.62 -5.08 -1.78
CA PHE A 130 -11.59 -5.21 -2.81
C PHE A 130 -10.90 -6.58 -2.72
N ALA A 131 -10.52 -7.01 -1.52
CA ALA A 131 -9.91 -8.32 -1.31
C ALA A 131 -10.85 -9.46 -1.75
N GLU A 132 -12.11 -9.44 -1.33
CA GLU A 132 -13.13 -10.43 -1.75
C GLU A 132 -13.29 -10.49 -3.26
N SER A 133 -13.51 -9.35 -3.91
CA SER A 133 -13.80 -9.27 -5.34
C SER A 133 -12.62 -9.68 -6.24
N HIS A 134 -11.41 -9.69 -5.71
CA HIS A 134 -10.18 -10.03 -6.43
C HIS A 134 -9.49 -11.31 -5.94
N GLY A 135 -10.16 -12.12 -5.10
CA GLY A 135 -9.59 -13.36 -4.57
C GLY A 135 -8.29 -13.13 -3.78
N ARG A 136 -8.24 -12.06 -3.01
CA ARG A 136 -7.07 -11.64 -2.21
C ARG A 136 -7.36 -11.80 -0.73
N ALA A 137 -6.32 -11.75 0.06
CA ALA A 137 -6.43 -11.62 1.50
C ALA A 137 -5.91 -10.24 1.94
N LEU A 138 -6.42 -9.78 3.07
CA LEU A 138 -6.01 -8.52 3.67
C LEU A 138 -5.51 -8.77 5.09
N VAL A 139 -4.32 -8.28 5.38
CA VAL A 139 -3.85 -8.10 6.75
C VAL A 139 -3.85 -6.61 7.06
N TYR A 140 -4.38 -6.24 8.20
CA TYR A 140 -4.40 -4.86 8.63
C TYR A 140 -4.03 -4.72 10.09
N SER A 141 -3.62 -3.52 10.49
CA SER A 141 -3.16 -3.29 11.84
C SER A 141 -3.89 -2.15 12.54
N GLU A 142 -3.80 -2.15 13.87
CA GLU A 142 -4.09 -1.02 14.74
C GLU A 142 -2.85 -0.68 15.55
N GLN A 143 -2.58 0.62 15.74
CA GLN A 143 -1.45 1.07 16.54
C GLN A 143 -1.76 0.97 18.03
N VAL A 144 -0.82 0.49 18.81
CA VAL A 144 -0.90 0.49 20.27
C VAL A 144 -0.56 1.89 20.78
N VAL A 145 -1.47 2.44 21.59
CA VAL A 145 -1.32 3.77 22.18
C VAL A 145 -1.47 3.65 23.69
N GLU A 146 -0.46 4.08 24.43
CA GLU A 146 -0.42 4.10 25.88
C GLU A 146 -0.23 5.54 26.36
N ASN A 147 -1.09 6.00 27.26
CA ASN A 147 -1.07 7.39 27.78
C ASN A 147 -1.03 8.47 26.69
N GLY A 148 -1.70 8.23 25.54
CA GLY A 148 -1.73 9.15 24.42
C GLY A 148 -0.50 9.10 23.50
N VAL A 149 0.47 8.23 23.78
CA VAL A 149 1.72 8.07 23.01
C VAL A 149 1.69 6.77 22.20
N TYR A 150 2.13 6.81 20.95
CA TYR A 150 2.32 5.62 20.14
C TYR A 150 3.54 4.83 20.64
N THR A 151 3.35 3.55 20.97
CA THR A 151 4.43 2.69 21.47
C THR A 151 5.32 2.12 20.37
N GLY A 152 4.91 2.27 19.11
CA GLY A 152 5.52 1.61 17.96
C GLY A 152 5.12 0.14 17.82
N GLN A 153 4.26 -0.38 18.69
CA GLN A 153 3.68 -1.72 18.57
C GLN A 153 2.35 -1.66 17.80
N GLN A 154 2.00 -2.78 17.18
CA GLN A 154 0.78 -2.93 16.38
C GLN A 154 0.09 -4.25 16.70
N ASN A 155 -1.23 -4.21 16.75
CA ASN A 155 -2.08 -5.39 16.74
C ASN A 155 -2.47 -5.68 15.29
N TYR A 156 -2.33 -6.94 14.86
CA TYR A 156 -2.62 -7.35 13.49
C TYR A 156 -3.89 -8.18 13.41
N PHE A 157 -4.61 -8.02 12.31
CA PHE A 157 -5.87 -8.70 12.03
C PHE A 157 -5.86 -9.23 10.61
N GLY A 158 -6.36 -10.45 10.41
CA GLY A 158 -6.54 -11.09 9.11
C GLY A 158 -7.96 -10.95 8.59
N TYR A 159 -8.08 -10.82 7.27
CA TYR A 159 -9.34 -10.92 6.55
C TYR A 159 -9.14 -11.72 5.26
N GLY A 160 -9.90 -12.81 5.11
CA GLY A 160 -9.76 -13.76 4.01
C GLY A 160 -10.27 -15.15 4.44
N PRO A 161 -9.76 -16.24 3.83
CA PRO A 161 -10.12 -17.59 4.21
C PRO A 161 -9.94 -17.86 5.72
N PRO A 162 -10.85 -18.63 6.36
CA PRO A 162 -10.75 -18.93 7.80
C PRO A 162 -9.41 -19.54 8.22
N GLU A 163 -8.86 -20.42 7.39
CA GLU A 163 -7.58 -21.09 7.64
C GLU A 163 -6.40 -20.09 7.65
N LEU A 164 -6.45 -19.06 6.78
CA LEU A 164 -5.47 -17.99 6.81
C LEU A 164 -5.57 -17.18 8.11
N GLN A 165 -6.80 -16.87 8.54
CA GLN A 165 -7.01 -16.10 9.77
C GLN A 165 -6.48 -16.86 10.99
N GLN A 166 -6.70 -18.17 11.06
CA GLN A 166 -6.18 -19.02 12.12
C GLN A 166 -4.66 -19.06 12.09
N GLU A 167 -4.04 -19.37 10.94
CA GLU A 167 -2.58 -19.41 10.79
C GLU A 167 -1.92 -18.08 11.15
N LEU A 168 -2.53 -16.96 10.74
CA LEU A 168 -2.05 -15.63 11.08
C LEU A 168 -2.12 -15.38 12.59
N ALA A 169 -3.20 -15.75 13.26
CA ALA A 169 -3.34 -15.61 14.71
C ALA A 169 -2.27 -16.43 15.46
N GLU A 170 -1.99 -17.65 15.01
CA GLU A 170 -0.93 -18.49 15.57
C GLU A 170 0.48 -17.87 15.36
N ARG A 171 0.76 -17.28 14.19
CA ARG A 171 2.03 -16.59 13.93
C ARG A 171 2.19 -15.35 14.80
N ILE A 172 1.14 -14.52 14.88
CA ILE A 172 1.13 -13.33 15.74
C ILE A 172 1.41 -13.71 17.20
N SER A 173 0.79 -14.77 17.70
CA SER A 173 1.00 -15.23 19.10
C SER A 173 2.43 -15.67 19.39
N ARG A 174 3.17 -16.11 18.38
CA ARG A 174 4.59 -16.48 18.46
C ARG A 174 5.55 -15.32 18.18
N GLY A 175 5.03 -14.14 17.84
CA GLY A 175 5.84 -12.98 17.41
C GLY A 175 6.41 -13.12 16.00
N ASP A 176 5.95 -14.10 15.22
CA ASP A 176 6.39 -14.37 13.85
C ASP A 176 5.44 -13.69 12.86
N LEU A 177 5.81 -12.49 12.46
CA LEU A 177 5.04 -11.74 11.45
C LEU A 177 5.55 -12.08 10.05
N PRO A 178 4.65 -12.37 9.08
CA PRO A 178 5.03 -12.86 7.75
C PRO A 178 5.59 -11.78 6.80
N TRP A 179 5.96 -10.60 7.30
CA TRP A 179 6.51 -9.48 6.49
C TRP A 179 7.57 -8.65 7.19
#